data_74f7094b2e58ef36ebdcb8f2e7799ff6
#
_entry.id   74f7094b2e58ef36ebdcb8f2e7799ff6
#
_cell.length_a   1.000
_cell.length_b   1.000
_cell.length_c   1.000
_cell.angle_alpha   90.00
_cell.angle_beta   90.00
_cell.angle_gamma   90.00
#
_symmetry.space_group_name_H-M   'P 1'
#
loop_
_entity.id
_entity.type
_entity.pdbx_description
1 polymer ?
#
loop_
_entity_poly.entity_id
_entity_poly.type
_entity_poly.pdbx_seq_one_letter_code
_entity_poly.pdbx_strand_id
1 'polypeptide(L)'
;RFGRVMQALGTPEAANAREMNDFYENELANHADLMPGALTALEELGEVATLAIVSNGATQVQESRIAASGIGRFMDGVYISEKVGAAKPSPKLLDYAIRDLGLTNRSRVLMVGDDLLADIKGGINAGIDTCWVNFANEENKTGIQPKYTVHSYEELYRVVMEPEELENVGVRNRRHMNEG
;
A
#
# COMPACT_ATOMS: atom_id res chain seq x y z
N ARG A 1 -16.29 14.15 2.51
CA ARG A 1 -15.20 14.55 3.42
C ARG A 1 -15.43 15.98 3.92
N PHE A 2 -15.34 16.99 3.08
CA PHE A 2 -15.43 18.42 3.48
C PHE A 2 -16.81 18.83 3.99
N GLY A 3 -17.90 18.25 3.49
CA GLY A 3 -19.24 18.54 4.02
C GLY A 3 -19.41 18.30 5.52
N ARG A 4 -18.77 17.25 6.08
CA ARG A 4 -18.78 17.00 7.53
C ARG A 4 -17.93 18.04 8.29
N VAL A 5 -16.81 18.46 7.71
CA VAL A 5 -15.94 19.48 8.30
C VAL A 5 -16.67 20.83 8.35
N MET A 6 -17.32 21.23 7.23
CA MET A 6 -18.09 22.46 7.14
C MET A 6 -19.27 22.47 8.12
N GLN A 7 -19.95 21.34 8.27
CA GLN A 7 -21.02 21.19 9.27
C GLN A 7 -20.51 21.34 10.70
N ALA A 8 -19.35 20.75 11.02
CA ALA A 8 -18.72 20.86 12.34
C ALA A 8 -18.24 22.29 12.64
N LEU A 9 -17.87 23.06 11.61
CA LEU A 9 -17.46 24.45 11.70
C LEU A 9 -18.64 25.46 11.69
N GLY A 10 -19.89 24.96 11.57
CA GLY A 10 -21.07 25.81 11.52
C GLY A 10 -21.23 26.62 10.22
N THR A 11 -20.57 26.21 9.13
CA THR A 11 -20.62 26.83 7.81
C THR A 11 -21.15 25.85 6.76
N PRO A 12 -22.42 25.49 6.77
CA PRO A 12 -22.94 24.34 6.00
C PRO A 12 -23.20 24.64 4.51
N GLU A 13 -22.51 25.58 3.88
CA GLU A 13 -22.68 25.87 2.46
C GLU A 13 -22.12 24.72 1.57
N ALA A 14 -23.02 23.95 0.98
CA ALA A 14 -22.68 22.79 0.16
C ALA A 14 -21.79 23.12 -1.07
N ALA A 15 -21.88 24.34 -1.59
CA ALA A 15 -21.05 24.83 -2.70
C ALA A 15 -19.56 24.86 -2.29
N ASN A 16 -19.26 25.42 -1.13
CA ASN A 16 -17.87 25.52 -0.64
C ASN A 16 -17.25 24.15 -0.35
N ALA A 17 -18.05 23.18 0.13
CA ALA A 17 -17.56 21.83 0.39
C ALA A 17 -17.15 21.09 -0.89
N ARG A 18 -17.83 21.33 -2.01
CA ARG A 18 -17.48 20.76 -3.32
C ARG A 18 -16.21 21.42 -3.87
N GLU A 19 -16.16 22.73 -3.89
CA GLU A 19 -14.98 23.48 -4.35
C GLU A 19 -13.73 23.13 -3.55
N MET A 20 -13.84 22.98 -2.22
CA MET A 20 -12.74 22.53 -1.37
C MET A 20 -12.31 21.08 -1.70
N ASN A 21 -13.27 20.20 -2.00
CA ASN A 21 -12.94 18.84 -2.40
C ASN A 21 -12.23 18.82 -3.75
N ASP A 22 -12.73 19.55 -4.74
CA ASP A 22 -12.16 19.66 -6.08
C ASP A 22 -10.75 20.27 -6.03
N PHE A 23 -10.57 21.32 -5.23
CA PHE A 23 -9.25 21.90 -4.99
C PHE A 23 -8.28 20.88 -4.36
N TYR A 24 -8.72 20.21 -3.30
CA TYR A 24 -7.90 19.21 -2.61
C TYR A 24 -7.53 18.03 -3.53
N GLU A 25 -8.47 17.53 -4.32
CA GLU A 25 -8.21 16.45 -5.27
C GLU A 25 -7.25 16.88 -6.38
N ASN A 26 -7.38 18.13 -6.88
CA ASN A 26 -6.46 18.69 -7.86
C ASN A 26 -5.04 18.86 -7.29
N GLU A 27 -4.91 19.37 -6.07
CA GLU A 27 -3.61 19.49 -5.41
C GLU A 27 -2.97 18.12 -5.20
N LEU A 28 -3.72 17.14 -4.71
CA LEU A 28 -3.22 15.77 -4.58
C LEU A 28 -2.81 15.13 -5.92
N ALA A 29 -3.56 15.41 -6.99
CA ALA A 29 -3.26 14.88 -8.32
C ALA A 29 -1.96 15.46 -8.88
N ASN A 30 -1.63 16.71 -8.54
CA ASN A 30 -0.44 17.41 -9.01
C ASN A 30 0.81 17.15 -8.16
N HIS A 31 0.66 16.62 -6.93
CA HIS A 31 1.78 16.30 -6.05
C HIS A 31 2.01 14.80 -6.03
N ALA A 32 2.96 14.34 -6.83
CA ALA A 32 3.33 12.95 -6.99
C ALA A 32 4.83 12.73 -6.74
N ASP A 33 5.35 13.39 -5.69
CA ASP A 33 6.74 13.26 -5.30
C ASP A 33 7.04 11.83 -4.87
N LEU A 34 8.09 11.27 -5.43
CA LEU A 34 8.57 9.94 -5.09
C LEU A 34 9.62 10.03 -4.00
N MET A 35 9.63 9.05 -3.11
CA MET A 35 10.71 8.89 -2.16
C MET A 35 12.02 8.60 -2.90
N PRO A 36 13.16 9.13 -2.40
CA PRO A 36 14.46 8.85 -3.00
C PRO A 36 14.71 7.34 -3.17
N GLY A 37 15.11 6.92 -4.36
CA GLY A 37 15.36 5.51 -4.68
C GLY A 37 14.13 4.70 -5.12
N ALA A 38 12.92 5.26 -5.09
CA ALA A 38 11.70 4.52 -5.44
C ALA A 38 11.71 3.95 -6.88
N LEU A 39 12.17 4.73 -7.86
CA LEU A 39 12.23 4.27 -9.25
C LEU A 39 13.23 3.13 -9.45
N THR A 40 14.40 3.22 -8.83
CA THR A 40 15.41 2.16 -8.85
C THR A 40 14.86 0.87 -8.23
N ALA A 41 14.21 0.98 -7.07
CA ALA A 41 13.60 -0.16 -6.41
C ALA A 41 12.49 -0.82 -7.26
N LEU A 42 11.67 -0.03 -7.95
CA LEU A 42 10.64 -0.56 -8.85
C LEU A 42 11.24 -1.24 -10.10
N GLU A 43 12.33 -0.71 -10.63
CA GLU A 43 13.06 -1.32 -11.74
C GLU A 43 13.64 -2.68 -11.34
N GLU A 44 14.37 -2.74 -10.24
CA GLU A 44 14.98 -3.98 -9.70
C GLU A 44 13.91 -5.03 -9.34
N LEU A 45 12.83 -4.62 -8.67
CA LEU A 45 11.73 -5.52 -8.32
C LEU A 45 10.97 -6.03 -9.55
N GLY A 46 10.83 -5.20 -10.59
CA GLY A 46 10.16 -5.57 -11.84
C GLY A 46 10.91 -6.65 -12.64
N GLU A 47 12.23 -6.83 -12.41
CA GLU A 47 13.00 -7.90 -13.04
C GLU A 47 12.69 -9.30 -12.45
N VAL A 48 12.16 -9.34 -11.22
CA VAL A 48 12.00 -10.59 -10.46
C VAL A 48 10.56 -10.89 -10.05
N ALA A 49 9.65 -9.90 -10.15
CA ALA A 49 8.26 -10.02 -9.72
C ALA A 49 7.30 -9.28 -10.64
N THR A 50 6.06 -9.76 -10.71
CA THR A 50 4.92 -9.01 -11.27
C THR A 50 4.52 -7.90 -10.29
N LEU A 51 4.49 -6.66 -10.77
CA LEU A 51 4.19 -5.49 -9.93
C LEU A 51 2.79 -4.95 -10.21
N ALA A 52 2.05 -4.64 -9.16
CA ALA A 52 0.74 -4.02 -9.30
C ALA A 52 0.47 -2.95 -8.24
N ILE A 53 -0.20 -1.88 -8.64
CA ILE A 53 -0.72 -0.87 -7.72
C ILE A 53 -2.13 -1.28 -7.28
N VAL A 54 -2.33 -1.35 -5.95
CA VAL A 54 -3.66 -1.55 -5.34
C VAL A 54 -3.92 -0.40 -4.38
N SER A 55 -4.73 0.58 -4.79
CA SER A 55 -4.88 1.86 -4.10
C SER A 55 -6.32 2.13 -3.67
N ASN A 56 -6.48 2.65 -2.43
CA ASN A 56 -7.74 3.25 -1.98
C ASN A 56 -7.79 4.72 -2.42
N GLY A 57 -8.89 5.13 -3.07
CA GLY A 57 -9.12 6.54 -3.43
C GLY A 57 -9.99 6.73 -4.65
N ALA A 58 -10.12 8.00 -5.05
CA ALA A 58 -10.79 8.41 -6.26
C ALA A 58 -9.95 8.09 -7.50
N THR A 59 -10.57 7.55 -8.53
CA THR A 59 -9.91 7.08 -9.75
C THR A 59 -9.09 8.18 -10.41
N GLN A 60 -9.70 9.33 -10.63
CA GLN A 60 -9.03 10.47 -11.26
C GLN A 60 -7.76 10.90 -10.52
N VAL A 61 -7.82 10.99 -9.19
CA VAL A 61 -6.68 11.40 -8.37
C VAL A 61 -5.55 10.39 -8.47
N GLN A 62 -5.86 9.09 -8.32
CA GLN A 62 -4.83 8.06 -8.33
C GLN A 62 -4.21 7.90 -9.73
N GLU A 63 -5.00 7.92 -10.80
CA GLU A 63 -4.50 7.85 -12.17
C GLU A 63 -3.60 9.06 -12.50
N SER A 64 -3.97 10.28 -12.09
CA SER A 64 -3.13 11.48 -12.27
C SER A 64 -1.80 11.36 -11.52
N ARG A 65 -1.81 10.89 -10.27
CA ARG A 65 -0.58 10.69 -9.48
C ARG A 65 0.33 9.62 -10.08
N ILE A 66 -0.23 8.51 -10.53
CA ILE A 66 0.51 7.43 -11.19
C ILE A 66 1.15 7.94 -12.49
N ALA A 67 0.41 8.71 -13.27
CA ALA A 67 0.91 9.30 -14.50
C ALA A 67 2.01 10.35 -14.24
N ALA A 68 1.80 11.26 -13.30
CA ALA A 68 2.75 12.32 -12.96
C ALA A 68 4.07 11.76 -12.36
N SER A 69 3.99 10.73 -11.52
CA SER A 69 5.17 10.08 -10.92
C SER A 69 5.92 9.17 -11.90
N GLY A 70 5.28 8.75 -13.00
CA GLY A 70 5.87 7.84 -13.97
C GLY A 70 6.03 6.38 -13.49
N ILE A 71 5.47 6.03 -12.31
CA ILE A 71 5.57 4.65 -11.76
C ILE A 71 4.73 3.65 -12.55
N GLY A 72 3.71 4.12 -13.26
CA GLY A 72 2.81 3.25 -14.03
C GLY A 72 3.51 2.37 -15.06
N ARG A 73 4.68 2.80 -15.57
CA ARG A 73 5.46 2.03 -16.55
C ARG A 73 6.07 0.73 -16.01
N PHE A 74 6.16 0.58 -14.69
CA PHE A 74 6.68 -0.61 -14.03
C PHE A 74 5.56 -1.59 -13.62
N MET A 75 4.28 -1.21 -13.82
CA MET A 75 3.14 -1.93 -13.29
C MET A 75 2.47 -2.80 -14.34
N ASP A 76 2.27 -4.07 -14.01
CA ASP A 76 1.49 -5.02 -14.81
C ASP A 76 -0.03 -4.83 -14.60
N GLY A 77 -0.43 -4.16 -13.51
CA GLY A 77 -1.82 -3.84 -13.21
C GLY A 77 -1.99 -2.66 -12.27
N VAL A 78 -3.11 -1.94 -12.41
CA VAL A 78 -3.49 -0.81 -11.54
C VAL A 78 -4.94 -0.98 -11.12
N TYR A 79 -5.15 -1.15 -9.81
CA TYR A 79 -6.45 -1.45 -9.20
C TYR A 79 -6.82 -0.37 -8.19
N ILE A 80 -7.82 0.43 -8.52
CA ILE A 80 -8.28 1.56 -7.70
C ILE A 80 -9.64 1.22 -7.10
N SER A 81 -9.78 1.45 -5.80
CA SER A 81 -10.96 1.05 -5.02
C SER A 81 -12.29 1.57 -5.56
N GLU A 82 -12.33 2.82 -6.04
CA GLU A 82 -13.53 3.39 -6.65
C GLU A 82 -13.91 2.67 -7.93
N LYS A 83 -12.95 2.35 -8.79
CA LYS A 83 -13.17 1.66 -10.07
C LYS A 83 -13.63 0.21 -9.89
N VAL A 84 -13.11 -0.46 -8.87
CA VAL A 84 -13.45 -1.86 -8.54
C VAL A 84 -14.69 -1.96 -7.66
N GLY A 85 -15.08 -0.89 -6.97
CA GLY A 85 -16.20 -0.88 -6.03
C GLY A 85 -15.89 -1.56 -4.69
N ALA A 86 -14.60 -1.69 -4.34
CA ALA A 86 -14.15 -2.30 -3.09
C ALA A 86 -12.85 -1.65 -2.61
N ALA A 87 -12.71 -1.44 -1.30
CA ALA A 87 -11.55 -0.78 -0.70
C ALA A 87 -10.90 -1.67 0.37
N LYS A 88 -9.56 -1.57 0.52
CA LYS A 88 -8.84 -2.15 1.65
C LYS A 88 -9.35 -1.53 2.95
N PRO A 89 -9.49 -2.26 4.05
CA PRO A 89 -9.00 -3.62 4.30
C PRO A 89 -9.94 -4.76 3.86
N SER A 90 -11.01 -4.49 3.10
CA SER A 90 -11.79 -5.59 2.50
C SER A 90 -10.89 -6.39 1.55
N PRO A 91 -10.94 -7.73 1.58
CA PRO A 91 -10.12 -8.55 0.70
C PRO A 91 -10.50 -8.42 -0.78
N LYS A 92 -11.71 -7.94 -1.08
CA LYS A 92 -12.29 -7.92 -2.44
C LYS A 92 -11.45 -7.21 -3.48
N LEU A 93 -10.78 -6.10 -3.11
CA LEU A 93 -9.92 -5.36 -4.03
C LEU A 93 -8.66 -6.16 -4.39
N LEU A 94 -8.03 -6.79 -3.40
CA LEU A 94 -6.88 -7.67 -3.58
C LEU A 94 -7.27 -8.95 -4.33
N ASP A 95 -8.41 -9.56 -3.99
CA ASP A 95 -8.93 -10.73 -4.70
C ASP A 95 -9.21 -10.44 -6.18
N TYR A 96 -9.70 -9.22 -6.47
CA TYR A 96 -9.90 -8.78 -7.86
C TYR A 96 -8.56 -8.70 -8.60
N ALA A 97 -7.55 -8.03 -8.01
CA ALA A 97 -6.23 -7.86 -8.61
C ALA A 97 -5.53 -9.22 -8.84
N ILE A 98 -5.54 -10.10 -7.85
CA ILE A 98 -4.95 -11.44 -7.92
C ILE A 98 -5.56 -12.25 -9.06
N ARG A 99 -6.88 -12.21 -9.19
CA ARG A 99 -7.60 -12.93 -10.25
C ARG A 99 -7.33 -12.34 -11.63
N ASP A 100 -7.34 -11.02 -11.75
CA ASP A 100 -7.12 -10.31 -13.02
C ASP A 100 -5.70 -10.54 -13.57
N LEU A 101 -4.71 -10.59 -12.66
CA LEU A 101 -3.32 -10.93 -12.99
C LEU A 101 -3.11 -12.44 -13.23
N GLY A 102 -4.14 -13.28 -13.12
CA GLY A 102 -4.04 -14.74 -13.33
C GLY A 102 -3.24 -15.47 -12.27
N LEU A 103 -3.04 -14.87 -11.07
CA LEU A 103 -2.25 -15.46 -10.00
C LEU A 103 -3.07 -16.53 -9.26
N THR A 104 -2.56 -17.76 -9.23
CA THR A 104 -3.25 -18.92 -8.61
C THR A 104 -2.69 -19.28 -7.23
N ASN A 105 -1.41 -18.97 -6.97
CA ASN A 105 -0.75 -19.29 -5.71
C ASN A 105 -0.63 -18.06 -4.82
N ARG A 106 -1.50 -17.96 -3.80
CA ARG A 106 -1.51 -16.84 -2.85
C ARG A 106 -0.26 -16.77 -1.96
N SER A 107 0.44 -17.87 -1.72
CA SER A 107 1.68 -17.87 -0.93
C SER A 107 2.85 -17.16 -1.65
N ARG A 108 2.69 -16.84 -2.92
CA ARG A 108 3.64 -16.06 -3.73
C ARG A 108 3.17 -14.62 -3.97
N VAL A 109 2.15 -14.19 -3.26
CA VAL A 109 1.62 -12.81 -3.35
C VAL A 109 1.95 -12.07 -2.08
N LEU A 110 2.58 -10.91 -2.21
CA LEU A 110 2.97 -10.05 -1.11
C LEU A 110 2.24 -8.72 -1.21
N MET A 111 1.47 -8.36 -0.17
CA MET A 111 0.96 -7.00 -0.02
C MET A 111 2.02 -6.12 0.64
N VAL A 112 2.51 -5.14 -0.08
CA VAL A 112 3.47 -4.15 0.41
C VAL A 112 2.75 -2.82 0.61
N GLY A 113 2.87 -2.21 1.79
CA GLY A 113 2.23 -0.93 2.06
C GLY A 113 2.63 -0.32 3.41
N ASP A 114 2.31 0.95 3.59
CA ASP A 114 2.65 1.74 4.79
C ASP A 114 1.49 1.82 5.79
N ASP A 115 0.25 1.60 5.36
CA ASP A 115 -0.93 1.66 6.22
C ASP A 115 -1.26 0.28 6.83
N LEU A 116 -1.02 0.14 8.15
CA LEU A 116 -1.35 -1.08 8.88
C LEU A 116 -2.84 -1.43 8.83
N LEU A 117 -3.72 -0.43 8.88
CA LEU A 117 -5.17 -0.64 8.94
C LEU A 117 -5.79 -0.93 7.56
N ALA A 118 -5.24 -0.38 6.50
CA ALA A 118 -5.72 -0.61 5.14
C ALA A 118 -4.92 -1.73 4.45
N ASP A 119 -3.61 -1.57 4.29
CA ASP A 119 -2.78 -2.44 3.46
C ASP A 119 -2.50 -3.78 4.15
N ILE A 120 -1.91 -3.72 5.34
CA ILE A 120 -1.50 -4.93 6.06
C ILE A 120 -2.73 -5.74 6.48
N LYS A 121 -3.73 -5.06 7.06
CA LYS A 121 -4.99 -5.73 7.40
C LYS A 121 -5.70 -6.28 6.16
N GLY A 122 -5.64 -5.57 5.04
CA GLY A 122 -6.18 -6.02 3.76
C GLY A 122 -5.50 -7.29 3.24
N GLY A 123 -4.18 -7.35 3.28
CA GLY A 123 -3.40 -8.53 2.90
C GLY A 123 -3.71 -9.74 3.79
N ILE A 124 -3.76 -9.54 5.12
CA ILE A 124 -4.16 -10.58 6.08
C ILE A 124 -5.56 -11.10 5.76
N ASN A 125 -6.52 -10.20 5.51
CA ASN A 125 -7.90 -10.56 5.19
C ASN A 125 -8.01 -11.29 3.84
N ALA A 126 -7.11 -11.02 2.89
CA ALA A 126 -7.02 -11.71 1.60
C ALA A 126 -6.24 -13.03 1.68
N GLY A 127 -5.65 -13.37 2.82
CA GLY A 127 -4.85 -14.60 3.00
C GLY A 127 -3.57 -14.62 2.18
N ILE A 128 -2.90 -13.46 2.06
CA ILE A 128 -1.60 -13.29 1.41
C ILE A 128 -0.57 -12.77 2.40
N ASP A 129 0.70 -12.90 2.05
CA ASP A 129 1.79 -12.36 2.86
C ASP A 129 1.77 -10.82 2.87
N THR A 130 2.30 -10.23 3.94
CA THR A 130 2.26 -8.79 4.16
C THR A 130 3.62 -8.24 4.55
N CYS A 131 3.98 -7.08 3.98
CA CYS A 131 5.20 -6.34 4.27
C CYS A 131 4.84 -4.89 4.60
N TRP A 132 5.07 -4.51 5.85
CA TRP A 132 4.88 -3.13 6.30
C TRP A 132 6.12 -2.30 5.97
N VAL A 133 5.94 -1.27 5.15
CA VAL A 133 6.95 -0.27 4.82
C VAL A 133 6.98 0.77 5.92
N ASN A 134 7.96 0.68 6.81
CA ASN A 134 8.10 1.54 7.98
C ASN A 134 9.42 2.35 7.94
N PHE A 135 9.59 3.14 6.90
CA PHE A 135 10.82 3.94 6.71
C PHE A 135 10.98 5.06 7.76
N ALA A 136 9.89 5.47 8.40
CA ALA A 136 9.91 6.47 9.47
C ALA A 136 10.17 5.88 10.87
N ASN A 137 10.33 4.55 11.01
CA ASN A 137 10.47 3.85 12.28
C ASN A 137 9.32 4.14 13.28
N GLU A 138 8.09 4.17 12.79
CA GLU A 138 6.92 4.40 13.63
C GLU A 138 6.61 3.21 14.53
N GLU A 139 6.08 3.49 15.72
CA GLU A 139 5.61 2.46 16.64
C GLU A 139 4.27 1.86 16.15
N ASN A 140 4.19 0.54 16.08
CA ASN A 140 2.93 -0.14 15.76
C ASN A 140 1.98 -0.15 16.95
N LYS A 141 1.03 0.77 16.96
CA LYS A 141 -0.01 0.92 18.00
C LYS A 141 -1.32 0.19 17.66
N THR A 142 -1.40 -0.49 16.51
CA THR A 142 -2.63 -1.10 16.02
C THR A 142 -2.85 -2.53 16.51
N GLY A 143 -1.79 -3.22 16.93
CA GLY A 143 -1.79 -4.65 17.26
C GLY A 143 -1.83 -5.56 16.02
N ILE A 144 -1.90 -5.00 14.79
CA ILE A 144 -1.83 -5.77 13.55
C ILE A 144 -0.39 -6.22 13.34
N GLN A 145 -0.18 -7.51 13.09
CA GLN A 145 1.15 -8.07 12.89
C GLN A 145 1.39 -8.31 11.39
N PRO A 146 2.24 -7.52 10.72
CA PRO A 146 2.71 -7.83 9.38
C PRO A 146 3.61 -9.08 9.41
N LYS A 147 3.69 -9.84 8.32
CA LYS A 147 4.66 -10.93 8.20
C LYS A 147 6.09 -10.38 8.18
N TYR A 148 6.31 -9.30 7.42
CA TYR A 148 7.59 -8.60 7.32
C TYR A 148 7.40 -7.11 7.65
N THR A 149 8.45 -6.50 8.21
CA THR A 149 8.57 -5.04 8.37
C THR A 149 9.91 -4.62 7.78
N VAL A 150 9.91 -3.58 6.95
CA VAL A 150 11.11 -3.09 6.27
C VAL A 150 11.28 -1.58 6.49
N HIS A 151 12.53 -1.16 6.59
CA HIS A 151 12.92 0.22 6.84
C HIS A 151 13.68 0.86 5.67
N SER A 152 13.88 0.09 4.58
CA SER A 152 14.51 0.55 3.34
C SER A 152 14.05 -0.27 2.13
N TYR A 153 14.31 0.25 0.92
CA TYR A 153 14.07 -0.50 -0.31
C TYR A 153 14.98 -1.74 -0.44
N GLU A 154 16.19 -1.65 0.09
CA GLU A 154 17.11 -2.80 0.10
C GLU A 154 16.57 -3.96 0.95
N GLU A 155 15.98 -3.65 2.11
CA GLU A 155 15.30 -4.66 2.94
C GLU A 155 14.08 -5.23 2.22
N LEU A 156 13.30 -4.40 1.53
CA LEU A 156 12.17 -4.87 0.73
C LEU A 156 12.63 -5.83 -0.38
N TYR A 157 13.70 -5.51 -1.08
CA TYR A 157 14.27 -6.38 -2.12
C TYR A 157 14.67 -7.74 -1.53
N ARG A 158 15.32 -7.76 -0.37
CA ARG A 158 15.68 -9.02 0.33
C ARG A 158 14.45 -9.83 0.71
N VAL A 159 13.37 -9.20 1.19
CA VAL A 159 12.08 -9.89 1.49
C VAL A 159 11.55 -10.60 0.26
N VAL A 160 11.65 -9.98 -0.93
CA VAL A 160 11.14 -10.57 -2.18
C VAL A 160 12.02 -11.71 -2.67
N MET A 161 13.36 -11.57 -2.54
CA MET A 161 14.32 -12.53 -3.07
C MET A 161 14.57 -13.72 -2.14
N GLU A 162 14.56 -13.51 -0.82
CA GLU A 162 14.99 -14.49 0.19
C GLU A 162 14.00 -14.58 1.36
N PRO A 163 12.72 -14.85 1.08
CA PRO A 163 11.68 -14.82 2.13
C PRO A 163 11.91 -15.83 3.26
N GLU A 164 12.59 -16.97 2.97
CA GLU A 164 12.82 -18.03 3.95
C GLU A 164 13.98 -17.74 4.92
N GLU A 165 14.97 -16.95 4.53
CA GLU A 165 16.10 -16.61 5.41
C GLU A 165 15.67 -15.62 6.52
N LEU A 166 14.76 -14.71 6.23
CA LEU A 166 14.25 -13.72 7.19
C LEU A 166 13.33 -14.36 8.24
N GLU A 167 12.61 -15.42 7.93
CA GLU A 167 11.84 -16.21 8.90
C GLU A 167 12.75 -16.84 9.96
N ASN A 168 13.93 -17.32 9.55
CA ASN A 168 14.91 -17.96 10.44
C ASN A 168 15.60 -16.97 11.41
N VAL A 169 15.79 -15.71 11.01
CA VAL A 169 16.36 -14.66 11.86
C VAL A 169 15.36 -14.26 12.96
N GLY A 170 14.07 -14.15 12.63
CA GLY A 170 13.01 -13.86 13.60
C GLY A 170 12.82 -14.96 14.66
N VAL A 171 13.05 -16.23 14.32
CA VAL A 171 12.97 -17.36 15.25
C VAL A 171 14.19 -17.39 16.19
N ARG A 172 15.39 -17.06 15.71
CA ARG A 172 16.60 -17.00 16.54
C ARG A 172 16.53 -15.90 17.59
N ASN A 173 16.03 -14.72 17.23
CA ASN A 173 15.87 -13.61 18.17
C ASN A 173 14.82 -13.87 19.25
N ARG A 174 13.76 -14.65 18.96
CA ARG A 174 12.76 -15.01 19.98
C ARG A 174 13.27 -16.05 20.99
N ARG A 175 14.24 -16.90 20.64
CA ARG A 175 14.83 -17.89 21.57
C ARG A 175 15.79 -17.24 22.57
N HIS A 176 16.46 -16.15 22.21
CA HIS A 176 17.38 -15.44 23.12
C HIS A 176 16.69 -14.48 24.12
N MET A 177 15.42 -14.14 23.90
CA MET A 177 14.65 -13.29 24.85
C MET A 177 13.90 -14.08 25.93
N ASN A 178 13.86 -15.43 25.85
CA ASN A 178 13.20 -16.28 26.87
C ASN A 178 14.18 -17.03 27.79
N GLU A 179 15.47 -16.76 27.73
CA GLU A 179 16.51 -17.35 28.58
C GLU A 179 17.23 -16.31 29.45
N GLY A 180 16.52 -15.23 29.84
CA GLY A 180 17.02 -14.19 30.73
C GLY A 180 16.15 -14.05 31.99
#